data_3053d9b761c2fb2e11a9004c277cbe45
#
_entry.id   3053d9b761c2fb2e11a9004c277cbe45
#
_cell.length_a   1.000
_cell.length_b   1.000
_cell.length_c   1.000
_cell.angle_alpha   90.00
_cell.angle_beta   90.00
_cell.angle_gamma   90.00
#
_symmetry.space_group_name_H-M   'P 1'
#
loop_
_entity.id
_entity.type
_entity.pdbx_description
1 polymer ?
#
loop_
_entity_poly.entity_id
_entity_poly.type
_entity_poly.pdbx_seq_one_letter_code
_entity_poly.pdbx_strand_id
1 'polypeptide(L)'
;MALLLICIFAVNVLAQNVDPALCGPYPKNYKEIVWNWLQGVLVDADSAKIEWQGDPKPADLGKNGEHIYGWLVEFQVNSRNRFGQYTGKQSHGALIRDNQVIKGTGLGYGD
;
A
#
# COMPACT_ATOMS: atom_id res chain seq x y z
N MET A 1 -3.61 -15.04 36.62
CA MET A 1 -2.79 -15.73 35.97
C MET A 1 -2.91 -15.65 34.52
N ALA A 2 -3.50 -16.53 33.83
CA ALA A 2 -3.60 -16.53 32.39
C ALA A 2 -4.31 -15.33 31.82
N LEU A 3 -4.93 -14.59 32.65
CA LEU A 3 -5.71 -13.47 32.19
C LEU A 3 -4.94 -12.43 31.43
N LEU A 4 -3.68 -12.34 31.74
CA LEU A 4 -2.87 -11.32 31.12
C LEU A 4 -2.79 -11.42 29.64
N LEU A 5 -2.89 -12.63 29.15
CA LEU A 5 -2.72 -12.85 27.74
C LEU A 5 -3.80 -12.25 26.91
N ILE A 6 -4.93 -12.09 27.51
CA ILE A 6 -6.09 -11.60 26.77
C ILE A 6 -5.91 -10.23 26.22
N CYS A 7 -5.23 -9.40 26.95
CA CYS A 7 -5.08 -8.02 26.54
C CYS A 7 -4.33 -7.86 25.24
N ILE A 8 -3.47 -8.80 24.97
CA ILE A 8 -2.63 -8.70 23.80
C ILE A 8 -3.41 -8.80 22.51
N PHE A 9 -4.46 -9.58 22.53
CA PHE A 9 -5.21 -9.83 21.32
C PHE A 9 -6.03 -8.65 20.86
N ALA A 10 -6.26 -7.71 21.73
CA ALA A 10 -7.03 -6.55 21.34
C ALA A 10 -6.40 -5.80 20.19
N VAL A 11 -5.08 -5.88 20.09
CA VAL A 11 -4.36 -5.18 19.03
C VAL A 11 -4.74 -5.71 17.67
N ASN A 12 -4.98 -6.99 17.58
CA ASN A 12 -5.26 -7.63 16.29
C ASN A 12 -6.60 -7.24 15.72
N VAL A 13 -7.45 -6.71 16.55
CA VAL A 13 -8.78 -6.32 16.11
C VAL A 13 -8.70 -5.24 15.03
N LEU A 14 -7.62 -4.48 15.02
CA LEU A 14 -7.48 -3.39 14.07
C LEU A 14 -7.07 -3.86 12.68
N ALA A 15 -6.60 -5.09 12.56
CA ALA A 15 -6.19 -5.60 11.27
C ALA A 15 -7.41 -5.91 10.41
N GLN A 16 -7.32 -5.58 9.13
CA GLN A 16 -8.37 -5.94 8.20
C GLN A 16 -8.38 -7.44 7.96
N ASN A 17 -9.57 -8.00 7.86
CA ASN A 17 -9.75 -9.42 7.66
C ASN A 17 -10.54 -9.63 6.38
N VAL A 18 -9.95 -9.26 5.27
CA VAL A 18 -10.61 -9.31 3.98
C VAL A 18 -10.35 -10.66 3.32
N ASP A 19 -11.40 -11.25 2.76
CA ASP A 19 -11.29 -12.50 2.04
C ASP A 19 -10.50 -12.27 0.74
N PRO A 20 -9.39 -12.98 0.53
CA PRO A 20 -8.62 -12.83 -0.69
C PRO A 20 -9.40 -13.04 -1.97
N ALA A 21 -10.43 -13.88 -1.92
CA ALA A 21 -11.26 -14.16 -3.09
C ALA A 21 -11.97 -12.92 -3.61
N LEU A 22 -12.15 -11.91 -2.77
CA LEU A 22 -12.80 -10.66 -3.17
C LEU A 22 -11.84 -9.70 -3.88
N CYS A 23 -10.55 -9.98 -3.85
CA CYS A 23 -9.54 -9.03 -4.29
C CYS A 23 -9.03 -9.25 -5.70
N GLY A 24 -9.53 -10.28 -6.37
CA GLY A 24 -9.05 -10.64 -7.70
C GLY A 24 -7.75 -11.42 -7.66
N PRO A 25 -7.11 -11.64 -8.80
CA PRO A 25 -5.90 -12.45 -8.84
C PRO A 25 -4.75 -11.79 -8.09
N TYR A 26 -3.92 -12.62 -7.48
CA TYR A 26 -2.76 -12.13 -6.73
C TYR A 26 -1.75 -11.49 -7.70
N PRO A 27 -1.28 -10.27 -7.40
CA PRO A 27 -0.37 -9.57 -8.31
C PRO A 27 1.08 -10.03 -8.11
N LYS A 28 1.48 -11.08 -8.81
CA LYS A 28 2.83 -11.63 -8.65
C LYS A 28 3.92 -10.62 -8.96
N ASN A 29 3.68 -9.77 -9.95
CA ASN A 29 4.64 -8.76 -10.37
C ASN A 29 4.32 -7.39 -9.78
N TYR A 30 3.90 -7.36 -8.54
CA TYR A 30 3.46 -6.13 -7.90
C TYR A 30 4.52 -5.03 -7.87
N LYS A 31 5.79 -5.41 -7.78
CA LYS A 31 6.86 -4.41 -7.74
C LYS A 31 6.94 -3.65 -9.05
N GLU A 32 6.79 -4.35 -10.16
CA GLU A 32 6.78 -3.71 -11.46
C GLU A 32 5.54 -2.85 -11.66
N ILE A 33 4.40 -3.36 -11.23
CA ILE A 33 3.14 -2.63 -11.33
C ILE A 33 3.22 -1.31 -10.56
N VAL A 34 3.73 -1.35 -9.34
CA VAL A 34 3.86 -0.16 -8.52
C VAL A 34 4.90 0.79 -9.11
N TRP A 35 6.03 0.26 -9.58
CA TRP A 35 7.07 1.08 -10.20
C TRP A 35 6.52 1.85 -11.40
N ASN A 36 5.79 1.17 -12.26
CA ASN A 36 5.22 1.81 -13.43
C ASN A 36 4.18 2.87 -13.06
N TRP A 37 3.39 2.60 -12.03
CA TRP A 37 2.42 3.57 -11.54
C TRP A 37 3.11 4.82 -10.99
N LEU A 38 4.21 4.64 -10.26
CA LEU A 38 4.94 5.75 -9.69
C LEU A 38 5.52 6.68 -10.76
N GLN A 39 5.76 6.17 -11.98
CA GLN A 39 6.26 7.00 -13.07
C GLN A 39 5.32 8.16 -13.39
N GLY A 40 4.04 7.98 -13.16
CA GLY A 40 3.06 9.03 -13.39
C GLY A 40 2.71 9.84 -12.15
N VAL A 41 3.28 9.49 -11.00
CA VAL A 41 2.91 10.09 -9.71
C VAL A 41 4.04 10.94 -9.14
N LEU A 42 5.27 10.46 -9.25
CA LEU A 42 6.42 11.15 -8.66
C LEU A 42 7.00 12.18 -9.61
N VAL A 43 7.55 13.25 -9.04
CA VAL A 43 8.18 14.31 -9.83
C VAL A 43 9.41 13.79 -10.57
N ASP A 44 10.23 13.00 -9.89
CA ASP A 44 11.45 12.43 -10.46
C ASP A 44 11.45 10.94 -10.12
N ALA A 45 10.65 10.20 -10.85
CA ALA A 45 10.42 8.80 -10.56
C ALA A 45 11.69 7.95 -10.69
N ASP A 46 12.56 8.29 -11.61
CA ASP A 46 13.79 7.54 -11.82
C ASP A 46 14.74 7.62 -10.62
N SER A 47 14.60 8.64 -9.80
CA SER A 47 15.41 8.79 -8.59
C SER A 47 14.90 7.96 -7.43
N ALA A 48 13.74 7.36 -7.54
CA ALA A 48 13.06 6.73 -6.42
C ALA A 48 13.84 5.54 -5.88
N LYS A 49 13.99 5.54 -4.55
CA LYS A 49 14.52 4.41 -3.80
C LYS A 49 13.36 3.83 -3.02
N ILE A 50 13.01 2.59 -3.30
CA ILE A 50 11.82 1.97 -2.74
C ILE A 50 12.24 0.90 -1.76
N GLU A 51 11.60 0.90 -0.58
CA GLU A 51 11.72 -0.18 0.40
C GLU A 51 10.36 -0.85 0.53
N TRP A 52 10.28 -2.10 0.11
CA TRP A 52 9.04 -2.85 0.18
C TRP A 52 8.81 -3.35 1.59
N GLN A 53 7.57 -3.22 2.07
CA GLN A 53 7.24 -3.57 3.45
C GLN A 53 6.26 -4.73 3.49
N GLY A 54 6.71 -5.86 2.99
CA GLY A 54 5.92 -7.08 2.99
C GLY A 54 5.27 -7.33 1.64
N ASP A 55 4.62 -8.46 1.56
CA ASP A 55 3.94 -8.89 0.34
C ASP A 55 2.56 -8.26 0.24
N PRO A 56 1.97 -8.23 -0.95
CA PRO A 56 0.59 -7.76 -1.09
C PRO A 56 -0.35 -8.51 -0.18
N LYS A 57 -1.28 -7.80 0.43
CA LYS A 57 -2.26 -8.40 1.33
C LYS A 57 -3.67 -7.96 0.94
N PRO A 58 -4.68 -8.79 1.20
CA PRO A 58 -6.05 -8.41 0.88
C PRO A 58 -6.47 -7.19 1.68
N ALA A 59 -7.14 -6.26 1.04
CA ALA A 59 -7.58 -5.06 1.71
C ALA A 59 -8.84 -4.50 1.06
N ASP A 60 -9.53 -3.67 1.85
CA ASP A 60 -10.72 -2.95 1.42
C ASP A 60 -10.49 -1.48 1.79
N LEU A 61 -10.33 -0.63 0.81
CA LEU A 61 -10.12 0.79 1.03
C LEU A 61 -11.38 1.61 0.76
N GLY A 62 -12.52 0.97 0.74
CA GLY A 62 -13.78 1.67 0.58
C GLY A 62 -14.18 2.41 1.85
N LYS A 63 -15.12 3.35 1.71
CA LYS A 63 -15.61 4.17 2.80
C LYS A 63 -17.13 4.25 2.73
N ASN A 64 -17.73 4.50 3.89
CA ASN A 64 -19.17 4.78 3.96
C ASN A 64 -20.04 3.66 3.38
N GLY A 65 -19.68 2.43 3.68
CA GLY A 65 -20.45 1.28 3.22
C GLY A 65 -20.11 0.78 1.84
N GLU A 66 -19.23 1.49 1.12
CA GLU A 66 -18.75 1.03 -0.16
C GLU A 66 -17.49 0.21 0.02
N HIS A 67 -17.27 -0.72 -0.89
CA HIS A 67 -16.10 -1.60 -0.84
C HIS A 67 -15.21 -1.34 -2.06
N ILE A 68 -13.90 -1.23 -1.78
CA ILE A 68 -12.90 -1.17 -2.84
C ILE A 68 -11.87 -2.24 -2.50
N TYR A 69 -12.11 -3.45 -3.00
CA TYR A 69 -11.26 -4.59 -2.70
C TYR A 69 -10.08 -4.67 -3.65
N GLY A 70 -8.95 -5.06 -3.11
CA GLY A 70 -7.74 -5.27 -3.89
C GLY A 70 -6.62 -5.77 -3.02
N TRP A 71 -5.43 -5.83 -3.60
CA TRP A 71 -4.22 -6.24 -2.91
C TRP A 71 -3.41 -5.01 -2.54
N LEU A 72 -3.26 -4.79 -1.25
CA LEU A 72 -2.53 -3.61 -0.74
C LEU A 72 -1.05 -3.91 -0.66
N VAL A 73 -0.27 -3.09 -1.33
CA VAL A 73 1.19 -3.13 -1.27
C VAL A 73 1.65 -1.93 -0.47
N GLU A 74 2.41 -2.18 0.58
CA GLU A 74 2.95 -1.11 1.42
C GLU A 74 4.44 -0.96 1.18
N PHE A 75 4.92 0.28 1.13
CA PHE A 75 6.31 0.56 0.82
C PHE A 75 6.68 1.96 1.27
N GLN A 76 7.99 2.21 1.34
CA GLN A 76 8.50 3.55 1.57
C GLN A 76 9.23 4.02 0.32
N VAL A 77 9.09 5.30 0.02
CA VAL A 77 9.75 5.91 -1.14
C VAL A 77 10.58 7.09 -0.68
N ASN A 78 11.80 7.16 -1.19
CA ASN A 78 12.64 8.33 -1.05
C ASN A 78 13.03 8.74 -2.47
N SER A 79 12.55 9.90 -2.92
CA SER A 79 12.80 10.36 -4.28
C SER A 79 13.13 11.85 -4.26
N ARG A 80 13.71 12.33 -5.35
CA ARG A 80 14.06 13.74 -5.46
C ARG A 80 12.83 14.57 -5.81
N ASN A 81 12.75 15.75 -5.18
CA ASN A 81 11.73 16.73 -5.51
C ASN A 81 12.17 17.53 -6.75
N ARG A 82 11.35 18.52 -7.13
CA ARG A 82 11.66 19.33 -8.31
C ARG A 82 12.92 20.17 -8.16
N PHE A 83 13.44 20.29 -6.95
CA PHE A 83 14.70 21.01 -6.71
C PHE A 83 15.91 20.08 -6.72
N GLY A 84 15.70 18.82 -7.04
CA GLY A 84 16.78 17.83 -7.11
C GLY A 84 17.22 17.27 -5.77
N GLN A 85 16.47 17.50 -4.71
CA GLN A 85 16.82 17.03 -3.38
C GLN A 85 15.95 15.87 -2.96
N TYR A 86 16.56 14.85 -2.33
CA TYR A 86 15.81 13.76 -1.75
C TYR A 86 14.99 14.24 -0.57
N THR A 87 13.73 13.82 -0.52
CA THR A 87 12.79 14.29 0.49
C THR A 87 12.79 13.47 1.78
N GLY A 88 13.51 12.33 1.79
CA GLY A 88 13.46 11.38 2.89
C GLY A 88 12.43 10.30 2.64
N LYS A 89 12.44 9.27 3.48
CA LYS A 89 11.54 8.14 3.33
C LYS A 89 10.12 8.53 3.70
N GLN A 90 9.19 8.22 2.82
CA GLN A 90 7.77 8.48 3.05
C GLN A 90 6.99 7.20 2.81
N SER A 91 6.03 6.93 3.71
CA SER A 91 5.24 5.70 3.66
C SER A 91 4.05 5.87 2.74
N HIS A 92 3.83 4.89 1.90
CA HIS A 92 2.75 4.89 0.91
C HIS A 92 2.14 3.51 0.80
N GLY A 93 0.99 3.45 0.15
CA GLY A 93 0.36 2.22 -0.22
C GLY A 93 -0.18 2.29 -1.63
N ALA A 94 -0.28 1.14 -2.26
CA ALA A 94 -0.90 1.01 -3.57
C ALA A 94 -1.83 -0.18 -3.54
N LEU A 95 -3.10 0.05 -3.87
CA LEU A 95 -4.08 -1.02 -3.96
C LEU A 95 -4.14 -1.49 -5.39
N ILE A 96 -3.84 -2.77 -5.60
CA ILE A 96 -3.79 -3.36 -6.93
C ILE A 96 -5.00 -4.26 -7.14
N ARG A 97 -5.64 -4.12 -8.30
CA ARG A 97 -6.67 -5.03 -8.74
C ARG A 97 -6.52 -5.24 -10.23
N ASP A 98 -6.55 -6.50 -10.66
CA ASP A 98 -6.42 -6.87 -12.07
C ASP A 98 -5.17 -6.24 -12.71
N ASN A 99 -4.06 -6.32 -11.97
CA ASN A 99 -2.74 -5.84 -12.39
C ASN A 99 -2.65 -4.33 -12.59
N GLN A 100 -3.55 -3.58 -11.96
CA GLN A 100 -3.51 -2.12 -12.04
C GLN A 100 -3.61 -1.53 -10.65
N VAL A 101 -2.92 -0.43 -10.42
CA VAL A 101 -3.10 0.33 -9.18
C VAL A 101 -4.39 1.12 -9.32
N ILE A 102 -5.37 0.80 -8.48
CA ILE A 102 -6.67 1.46 -8.52
C ILE A 102 -6.82 2.54 -7.46
N LYS A 103 -5.96 2.54 -6.46
CA LYS A 103 -5.98 3.58 -5.43
C LYS A 103 -4.62 3.68 -4.77
N GLY A 104 -4.13 4.89 -4.60
CA GLY A 104 -2.92 5.14 -3.84
C GLY A 104 -3.26 5.72 -2.48
N THR A 105 -2.42 5.47 -1.48
CA THR A 105 -2.55 6.05 -0.15
C THR A 105 -1.23 6.67 0.26
N GLY A 106 -1.28 7.68 1.10
CA GLY A 106 -0.09 8.36 1.56
C GLY A 106 -0.03 9.79 1.04
N LEU A 107 1.10 10.43 1.27
CA LEU A 107 1.22 11.85 0.99
C LEU A 107 1.20 12.13 -0.51
N GLY A 108 0.27 12.96 -0.93
CA GLY A 108 0.27 13.49 -2.28
C GLY A 108 -0.32 12.61 -3.35
N TYR A 109 -1.00 11.53 -2.98
CA TYR A 109 -1.54 10.62 -3.99
C TYR A 109 -3.05 10.73 -4.20
N GLY A 110 -3.67 11.76 -3.73
CA GLY A 110 -5.07 11.95 -4.04
C GLY A 110 -6.00 10.89 -3.47
N ASP A 111 -5.88 10.62 -2.25
CA ASP A 111 -6.70 9.60 -1.58
C ASP A 111 -8.20 9.88 -1.56
#